data_7be88936f61f2f7084ead7ab6814bef7
#
_entry.id   7be88936f61f2f7084ead7ab6814bef7
#
_cell.length_a   1.000
_cell.length_b   1.000
_cell.length_c   1.000
_cell.angle_alpha   90.00
_cell.angle_beta   90.00
_cell.angle_gamma   90.00
#
_symmetry.space_group_name_H-M   'P 1'
#
loop_
_entity.id
_entity.type
_entity.pdbx_description
1 polymer ?
#
loop_
_entity_poly.entity_id
_entity_poly.type
_entity_poly.pdbx_seq_one_letter_code
_entity_poly.pdbx_strand_id
1 'polypeptide(L)'
;YPEVTGYYIPSLLRWGYRELAVDYAKWLLSIQKDDGSWYDTFDKNPYVFDSGQILKGLLAIREIYPAVDEAIQRGVAWILTNKRPDGRLTTPDEEAWGEKRTCSELVHLYCLSPILQAAEIFHRDDWKKAAEEILRYYKTEYYDAIMNFDLLSHFYAYVMEALLDLGEIDMAREAMAKIASIQTAEGAVPGYHDVHWVCSTGLFQLALVWFRL
;
A
#
# COMPACT_ATOMS: atom_id res chain seq x y z
N TYR A 1 -1.10 -15.83 5.37
CA TYR A 1 -0.85 -14.95 4.23
C TYR A 1 -0.08 -13.73 4.74
N PRO A 2 1.22 -13.53 4.41
CA PRO A 2 2.07 -12.51 5.05
C PRO A 2 1.51 -11.10 4.93
N GLU A 3 1.14 -10.66 3.73
CA GLU A 3 0.54 -9.36 3.45
C GLU A 3 -0.71 -9.12 4.31
N VAL A 4 -1.65 -10.07 4.29
CA VAL A 4 -2.92 -9.97 5.05
C VAL A 4 -2.66 -9.89 6.55
N THR A 5 -1.65 -10.60 7.05
CA THR A 5 -1.23 -10.51 8.45
C THR A 5 -0.78 -9.07 8.80
N GLY A 6 -0.07 -8.41 7.88
CA GLY A 6 0.30 -7.00 8.02
C GLY A 6 -0.92 -6.09 8.22
N TYR A 7 -1.96 -6.22 7.41
CA TYR A 7 -3.21 -5.44 7.57
C TYR A 7 -3.95 -5.75 8.87
N TYR A 8 -3.87 -7.01 9.31
CA TYR A 8 -4.68 -7.46 10.42
C TYR A 8 -4.16 -6.95 11.76
N ILE A 9 -2.86 -6.75 11.90
CA ILE A 9 -2.24 -6.22 13.13
C ILE A 9 -2.89 -4.89 13.58
N PRO A 10 -3.01 -3.84 12.76
CA PRO A 10 -3.68 -2.60 13.15
C PRO A 10 -5.14 -2.80 13.56
N SER A 11 -5.85 -3.71 12.87
CA SER A 11 -7.25 -4.04 13.20
C SER A 11 -7.36 -4.72 14.56
N LEU A 12 -6.51 -5.70 14.85
CA LEU A 12 -6.44 -6.38 16.14
C LEU A 12 -6.16 -5.40 17.29
N LEU A 13 -5.23 -4.45 17.07
CA LEU A 13 -4.91 -3.42 18.06
C LEU A 13 -6.11 -2.52 18.36
N ARG A 14 -6.85 -2.10 17.32
CA ARG A 14 -8.08 -1.31 17.47
C ARG A 14 -9.18 -2.06 18.22
N TRP A 15 -9.26 -3.38 18.04
CA TRP A 15 -10.24 -4.25 18.71
C TRP A 15 -9.79 -4.71 20.11
N GLY A 16 -8.57 -4.35 20.53
CA GLY A 16 -8.05 -4.69 21.86
C GLY A 16 -7.33 -6.04 21.96
N TYR A 17 -7.15 -6.77 20.86
CA TYR A 17 -6.47 -8.07 20.82
C TYR A 17 -4.94 -7.93 20.73
N ARG A 18 -4.35 -7.30 21.73
CA ARG A 18 -2.92 -6.95 21.73
C ARG A 18 -1.99 -8.17 21.69
N GLU A 19 -2.28 -9.20 22.46
CA GLU A 19 -1.45 -10.41 22.51
C GLU A 19 -1.43 -11.11 21.15
N LEU A 20 -2.60 -11.28 20.51
CA LEU A 20 -2.70 -11.85 19.18
C LEU A 20 -1.96 -11.01 18.13
N ALA A 21 -2.04 -9.69 18.22
CA ALA A 21 -1.28 -8.80 17.35
C ALA A 21 0.24 -8.99 17.51
N VAL A 22 0.73 -9.16 18.74
CA VAL A 22 2.14 -9.47 19.02
C VAL A 22 2.53 -10.83 18.42
N ASP A 23 1.69 -11.85 18.54
CA ASP A 23 1.99 -13.17 18.00
C ASP A 23 2.04 -13.14 16.46
N TYR A 24 1.19 -12.35 15.82
CA TYR A 24 1.26 -12.12 14.37
C TYR A 24 2.54 -11.38 13.96
N ALA A 25 2.96 -10.37 14.73
CA ALA A 25 4.23 -9.69 14.49
C ALA A 25 5.42 -10.65 14.65
N LYS A 26 5.47 -11.46 15.69
CA LYS A 26 6.53 -12.49 15.87
C LYS A 26 6.60 -13.44 14.69
N TRP A 27 5.43 -13.88 14.18
CA TRP A 27 5.40 -14.73 13.01
C TRP A 27 5.97 -14.01 11.77
N LEU A 28 5.59 -12.74 11.52
CA LEU A 28 6.17 -11.97 10.42
C LEU A 28 7.69 -11.82 10.53
N LEU A 29 8.22 -11.62 11.74
CA LEU A 29 9.66 -11.59 11.97
C LEU A 29 10.32 -12.93 11.64
N SER A 30 9.67 -14.04 12.01
CA SER A 30 10.21 -15.39 11.79
C SER A 30 10.30 -15.83 10.33
N ILE A 31 9.51 -15.20 9.45
CA ILE A 31 9.49 -15.49 8.01
C ILE A 31 10.20 -14.46 7.14
N GLN A 32 10.70 -13.36 7.75
CA GLN A 32 11.49 -12.38 7.00
C GLN A 32 12.79 -13.01 6.50
N LYS A 33 13.12 -12.79 5.24
CA LYS A 33 14.33 -13.32 4.62
C LYS A 33 15.57 -12.50 5.02
N ASP A 34 16.75 -13.05 4.76
CA ASP A 34 18.03 -12.42 5.11
C ASP A 34 18.26 -11.09 4.37
N ASP A 35 17.70 -10.93 3.17
CA ASP A 35 17.73 -9.69 2.42
C ASP A 35 16.74 -8.63 2.91
N GLY A 36 15.85 -8.96 3.85
CA GLY A 36 14.83 -8.09 4.41
C GLY A 36 13.45 -8.21 3.76
N SER A 37 13.30 -9.03 2.72
CA SER A 37 12.03 -9.25 2.02
C SER A 37 11.08 -10.16 2.80
N TRP A 38 9.80 -10.13 2.40
CA TRP A 38 8.82 -11.16 2.72
C TRP A 38 8.30 -11.76 1.43
N TYR A 39 8.22 -13.07 1.40
CA TYR A 39 7.75 -13.82 0.25
C TYR A 39 6.24 -14.06 0.33
N ASP A 40 5.65 -14.40 -0.80
CA ASP A 40 4.26 -14.78 -0.91
C ASP A 40 3.92 -16.04 -0.08
N THR A 41 2.64 -16.43 -0.08
CA THR A 41 2.16 -17.62 0.66
C THR A 41 2.84 -18.93 0.22
N PHE A 42 3.36 -18.97 -0.98
CA PHE A 42 4.02 -20.14 -1.54
C PHE A 42 5.54 -20.14 -1.34
N ASP A 43 6.06 -19.12 -0.66
CA ASP A 43 7.50 -18.90 -0.43
C ASP A 43 8.29 -18.84 -1.73
N LYS A 44 7.72 -18.22 -2.77
CA LYS A 44 8.32 -18.16 -4.11
C LYS A 44 8.84 -16.79 -4.47
N ASN A 45 7.99 -15.78 -4.34
CA ASN A 45 8.27 -14.44 -4.86
C ASN A 45 8.09 -13.36 -3.79
N PRO A 46 9.03 -12.43 -3.66
CA PRO A 46 8.87 -11.24 -2.86
C PRO A 46 8.16 -10.14 -3.66
N TYR A 47 7.12 -9.55 -3.09
CA TYR A 47 6.40 -8.42 -3.68
C TYR A 47 6.60 -7.15 -2.84
N VAL A 48 6.91 -6.06 -3.53
CA VAL A 48 7.09 -4.74 -2.90
C VAL A 48 5.79 -4.29 -2.22
N PHE A 49 4.65 -4.46 -2.88
CA PHE A 49 3.35 -4.11 -2.30
C PHE A 49 3.09 -4.89 -1.00
N ASP A 50 3.26 -6.21 -1.01
CA ASP A 50 3.04 -7.07 0.15
C ASP A 50 3.93 -6.66 1.33
N SER A 51 5.22 -6.43 1.05
CA SER A 51 6.18 -5.96 2.05
C SER A 51 5.80 -4.60 2.63
N GLY A 52 5.26 -3.69 1.82
CA GLY A 52 4.73 -2.41 2.28
C GLY A 52 3.57 -2.56 3.26
N GLN A 53 2.69 -3.54 3.04
CA GLN A 53 1.58 -3.81 3.95
C GLN A 53 2.04 -4.44 5.27
N ILE A 54 3.04 -5.31 5.21
CA ILE A 54 3.67 -5.86 6.41
C ILE A 54 4.30 -4.74 7.25
N LEU A 55 5.00 -3.80 6.61
CA LEU A 55 5.58 -2.64 7.30
C LEU A 55 4.52 -1.81 8.02
N LYS A 56 3.34 -1.57 7.44
CA LYS A 56 2.23 -0.89 8.13
C LYS A 56 1.84 -1.60 9.43
N GLY A 57 1.76 -2.94 9.39
CA GLY A 57 1.47 -3.74 10.57
C GLY A 57 2.55 -3.65 11.64
N LEU A 58 3.82 -3.80 11.25
CA LEU A 58 4.94 -3.75 12.18
C LEU A 58 5.12 -2.35 12.80
N LEU A 59 4.92 -1.29 12.03
CA LEU A 59 4.93 0.09 12.54
C LEU A 59 3.81 0.34 13.54
N ALA A 60 2.61 -0.19 13.29
CA ALA A 60 1.46 -0.01 14.19
C ALA A 60 1.66 -0.67 15.56
N ILE A 61 2.41 -1.78 15.63
CA ILE A 61 2.64 -2.50 16.90
C ILE A 61 3.93 -2.11 17.60
N ARG A 62 4.76 -1.30 16.99
CA ARG A 62 6.12 -0.98 17.41
C ARG A 62 6.22 -0.53 18.89
N GLU A 63 5.31 0.32 19.34
CA GLU A 63 5.33 0.80 20.73
C GLU A 63 5.03 -0.31 21.75
N ILE A 64 4.31 -1.35 21.35
CA ILE A 64 3.95 -2.49 22.20
C ILE A 64 5.03 -3.58 22.12
N TYR A 65 5.63 -3.75 20.96
CA TYR A 65 6.62 -4.78 20.66
C TYR A 65 7.81 -4.21 19.89
N PRO A 66 8.76 -3.50 20.55
CA PRO A 66 9.89 -2.84 19.88
C PRO A 66 10.86 -3.77 19.14
N ALA A 67 10.80 -5.08 19.39
CA ALA A 67 11.61 -6.07 18.67
C ALA A 67 11.39 -6.08 17.14
N VAL A 68 10.35 -5.38 16.65
CA VAL A 68 10.09 -5.21 15.20
C VAL A 68 11.03 -4.20 14.53
N ASP A 69 11.76 -3.38 15.26
CA ASP A 69 12.52 -2.25 14.70
C ASP A 69 13.56 -2.68 13.65
N GLU A 70 14.29 -3.76 13.88
CA GLU A 70 15.26 -4.29 12.94
C GLU A 70 14.56 -4.80 11.67
N ALA A 71 13.45 -5.52 11.83
CA ALA A 71 12.68 -6.04 10.70
C ALA A 71 12.09 -4.92 9.85
N ILE A 72 11.60 -3.83 10.46
CA ILE A 72 11.13 -2.64 9.74
C ILE A 72 12.27 -2.04 8.92
N GLN A 73 13.43 -1.82 9.52
CA GLN A 73 14.58 -1.21 8.82
C GLN A 73 15.03 -2.05 7.64
N ARG A 74 15.14 -3.37 7.81
CA ARG A 74 15.51 -4.29 6.75
C ARG A 74 14.47 -4.32 5.63
N GLY A 75 13.18 -4.33 5.98
CA GLY A 75 12.08 -4.32 5.01
C GLY A 75 12.04 -3.04 4.17
N VAL A 76 12.21 -1.87 4.80
CA VAL A 76 12.31 -0.59 4.06
C VAL A 76 13.52 -0.58 3.14
N ALA A 77 14.69 -1.01 3.64
CA ALA A 77 15.91 -1.08 2.83
C ALA A 77 15.69 -1.97 1.60
N TRP A 78 15.07 -3.15 1.78
CA TRP A 78 14.76 -4.06 0.67
C TRP A 78 13.78 -3.42 -0.33
N ILE A 79 12.69 -2.80 0.11
CA ILE A 79 11.75 -2.11 -0.81
C ILE A 79 12.52 -1.09 -1.65
N LEU A 80 13.37 -0.29 -1.03
CA LEU A 80 14.11 0.77 -1.73
C LEU A 80 15.19 0.24 -2.69
N THR A 81 15.67 -1.00 -2.54
CA THR A 81 16.55 -1.60 -3.57
C THR A 81 15.84 -1.82 -4.91
N ASN A 82 14.51 -1.86 -4.91
CA ASN A 82 13.69 -2.01 -6.11
C ASN A 82 13.34 -0.66 -6.77
N LYS A 83 13.78 0.46 -6.19
CA LYS A 83 13.62 1.79 -6.81
C LYS A 83 14.59 1.95 -7.98
N ARG A 84 14.07 2.33 -9.13
CA ARG A 84 14.85 2.67 -10.33
C ARG A 84 15.40 4.10 -10.25
N PRO A 85 16.42 4.43 -11.05
CA PRO A 85 17.02 5.78 -11.05
C PRO A 85 16.05 6.90 -11.42
N ASP A 86 15.02 6.63 -12.21
CA ASP A 86 13.97 7.56 -12.61
C ASP A 86 12.90 7.81 -11.53
N GLY A 87 12.93 7.03 -10.45
CA GLY A 87 11.95 7.08 -9.36
C GLY A 87 10.89 5.98 -9.41
N ARG A 88 10.81 5.20 -10.48
CA ARG A 88 9.90 4.05 -10.58
C ARG A 88 10.21 3.02 -9.50
N LEU A 89 9.19 2.54 -8.80
CA LEU A 89 9.30 1.46 -7.83
C LEU A 89 8.74 0.18 -8.44
N THR A 90 9.58 -0.81 -8.65
CA THR A 90 9.21 -2.08 -9.26
C THR A 90 9.18 -3.20 -8.22
N THR A 91 8.62 -4.35 -8.58
CA THR A 91 8.81 -5.60 -7.83
C THR A 91 9.76 -6.50 -8.61
N PRO A 92 10.52 -7.42 -7.95
CA PRO A 92 11.50 -8.27 -8.64
C PRO A 92 10.94 -9.07 -9.82
N ASP A 93 9.72 -9.60 -9.67
CA ASP A 93 8.99 -10.27 -10.75
C ASP A 93 7.88 -9.34 -11.27
N GLU A 94 8.22 -8.48 -12.23
CA GLU A 94 7.29 -7.52 -12.80
C GLU A 94 6.13 -8.18 -13.57
N GLU A 95 6.30 -9.42 -14.04
CA GLU A 95 5.25 -10.16 -14.76
C GLU A 95 4.21 -10.77 -13.81
N ALA A 96 4.57 -11.01 -12.57
CA ALA A 96 3.72 -11.66 -11.58
C ALA A 96 2.47 -10.85 -11.19
N TRP A 97 2.43 -9.56 -11.48
CA TRP A 97 1.28 -8.70 -11.21
C TRP A 97 0.15 -8.83 -12.24
N GLY A 98 0.24 -9.76 -13.17
CA GLY A 98 -0.79 -10.08 -14.13
C GLY A 98 -1.07 -8.95 -15.14
N GLU A 99 -2.32 -8.85 -15.56
CA GLU A 99 -2.75 -7.83 -16.52
C GLU A 99 -2.63 -6.43 -15.90
N LYS A 100 -2.00 -5.51 -16.62
CA LYS A 100 -1.78 -4.11 -16.20
C LYS A 100 -3.07 -3.40 -15.75
N ARG A 101 -4.22 -3.79 -16.29
CA ARG A 101 -5.53 -3.25 -15.95
C ARG A 101 -6.00 -3.69 -14.56
N THR A 102 -5.71 -4.90 -14.13
CA THR A 102 -6.14 -5.42 -12.84
C THR A 102 -5.29 -4.86 -11.71
N CYS A 103 -3.97 -4.95 -11.85
CA CYS A 103 -3.03 -4.51 -10.85
C CYS A 103 -1.84 -3.82 -11.52
N SER A 104 -1.83 -2.51 -11.50
CA SER A 104 -0.72 -1.69 -11.99
C SER A 104 0.29 -1.48 -10.85
N GLU A 105 1.55 -1.26 -11.20
CA GLU A 105 2.58 -0.85 -10.26
C GLU A 105 2.26 0.47 -9.52
N LEU A 106 1.26 1.22 -9.99
CA LEU A 106 0.74 2.42 -9.32
C LEU A 106 0.32 2.13 -7.86
N VAL A 107 -0.07 0.89 -7.53
CA VAL A 107 -0.38 0.47 -6.15
C VAL A 107 0.81 0.59 -5.21
N HIS A 108 2.04 0.65 -5.72
CA HIS A 108 3.23 0.87 -4.90
C HIS A 108 3.23 2.22 -4.18
N LEU A 109 2.43 3.20 -4.62
CA LEU A 109 2.18 4.43 -3.84
C LEU A 109 1.74 4.12 -2.41
N TYR A 110 1.00 3.04 -2.22
CA TYR A 110 0.51 2.62 -0.91
C TYR A 110 1.64 2.15 0.05
N CYS A 111 2.84 1.88 -0.48
CA CYS A 111 4.04 1.54 0.30
C CYS A 111 4.77 2.78 0.83
N LEU A 112 4.49 3.98 0.33
CA LEU A 112 5.28 5.18 0.65
C LEU A 112 5.00 5.70 2.06
N SER A 113 3.74 5.67 2.51
CA SER A 113 3.39 6.10 3.87
C SER A 113 4.18 5.34 4.95
N PRO A 114 4.27 4.00 4.97
CA PRO A 114 5.10 3.29 5.94
C PRO A 114 6.60 3.58 5.79
N ILE A 115 7.10 3.83 4.58
CA ILE A 115 8.50 4.22 4.36
C ILE A 115 8.77 5.59 4.99
N LEU A 116 7.89 6.59 4.78
CA LEU A 116 8.02 7.92 5.37
C LEU A 116 7.93 7.88 6.90
N GLN A 117 7.01 7.10 7.45
CA GLN A 117 6.89 6.91 8.89
C GLN A 117 8.16 6.27 9.49
N ALA A 118 8.70 5.24 8.83
CA ALA A 118 9.96 4.63 9.25
C ALA A 118 11.14 5.61 9.12
N ALA A 119 11.19 6.41 8.05
CA ALA A 119 12.21 7.44 7.86
C ALA A 119 12.23 8.45 9.01
N GLU A 120 11.07 8.88 9.49
CA GLU A 120 10.94 9.77 10.64
C GLU A 120 11.42 9.09 11.93
N ILE A 121 10.94 7.89 12.21
CA ILE A 121 11.27 7.12 13.42
C ILE A 121 12.77 6.83 13.53
N PHE A 122 13.40 6.42 12.43
CA PHE A 122 14.81 6.01 12.41
C PHE A 122 15.77 7.11 11.93
N HIS A 123 15.27 8.36 11.75
CA HIS A 123 16.05 9.52 11.31
C HIS A 123 16.81 9.27 9.99
N ARG A 124 16.12 8.73 8.98
CA ARG A 124 16.65 8.34 7.68
C ARG A 124 16.20 9.29 6.57
N ASP A 125 16.90 10.41 6.41
CA ASP A 125 16.62 11.40 5.35
C ASP A 125 16.77 10.82 3.94
N ASP A 126 17.63 9.82 3.76
CA ASP A 126 17.78 9.09 2.50
C ASP A 126 16.51 8.33 2.11
N TRP A 127 15.82 7.72 3.06
CA TRP A 127 14.54 7.03 2.82
C TRP A 127 13.43 8.02 2.49
N LYS A 128 13.37 9.14 3.21
CA LYS A 128 12.43 10.21 2.93
C LYS A 128 12.60 10.73 1.50
N LYS A 129 13.83 11.06 1.12
CA LYS A 129 14.15 11.52 -0.24
C LYS A 129 13.75 10.50 -1.30
N ALA A 130 14.05 9.20 -1.07
CA ALA A 130 13.67 8.14 -2.00
C ALA A 130 12.14 8.04 -2.17
N ALA A 131 11.36 8.12 -1.08
CA ALA A 131 9.90 8.11 -1.13
C ALA A 131 9.34 9.33 -1.88
N GLU A 132 9.91 10.53 -1.69
CA GLU A 132 9.52 11.75 -2.41
C GLU A 132 9.82 11.65 -3.92
N GLU A 133 10.94 11.02 -4.30
CA GLU A 133 11.27 10.76 -5.71
C GLU A 133 10.28 9.77 -6.35
N ILE A 134 9.91 8.70 -5.64
CA ILE A 134 8.91 7.73 -6.10
C ILE A 134 7.54 8.41 -6.26
N LEU A 135 7.10 9.19 -5.27
CA LEU A 135 5.83 9.91 -5.36
C LEU A 135 5.79 10.84 -6.58
N ARG A 136 6.88 11.58 -6.80
CA ARG A 136 6.98 12.47 -7.96
C ARG A 136 6.87 11.72 -9.28
N TYR A 137 7.56 10.58 -9.40
CA TYR A 137 7.48 9.72 -10.58
C TYR A 137 6.03 9.32 -10.89
N TYR A 138 5.34 8.73 -9.93
CA TYR A 138 3.96 8.28 -10.16
C TYR A 138 2.98 9.42 -10.40
N LYS A 139 3.14 10.55 -9.73
CA LYS A 139 2.31 11.74 -9.99
C LYS A 139 2.51 12.32 -11.40
N THR A 140 3.66 12.10 -12.00
CA THR A 140 3.98 12.58 -13.36
C THR A 140 3.59 11.55 -14.41
N GLU A 141 4.12 10.35 -14.31
CA GLU A 141 4.00 9.32 -15.35
C GLU A 141 2.63 8.61 -15.34
N TYR A 142 1.97 8.58 -14.18
CA TYR A 142 0.67 7.93 -13.99
C TYR A 142 -0.47 8.91 -13.70
N TYR A 143 -0.27 10.20 -13.99
CA TYR A 143 -1.29 11.22 -13.72
C TYR A 143 -2.66 10.85 -14.31
N ASP A 144 -2.69 10.47 -15.58
CA ASP A 144 -3.94 10.12 -16.27
C ASP A 144 -4.59 8.87 -15.66
N ALA A 145 -3.83 7.86 -15.27
CA ALA A 145 -4.34 6.65 -14.63
C ALA A 145 -4.92 6.96 -13.24
N ILE A 146 -4.29 7.86 -12.48
CA ILE A 146 -4.81 8.35 -11.20
C ILE A 146 -6.14 9.09 -11.42
N MET A 147 -6.20 9.95 -12.43
CA MET A 147 -7.34 10.85 -12.63
C MET A 147 -8.52 10.21 -13.36
N ASN A 148 -8.34 9.07 -14.07
CA ASN A 148 -9.37 8.53 -14.95
C ASN A 148 -9.95 7.18 -14.53
N PHE A 149 -9.68 6.72 -13.31
CA PHE A 149 -10.21 5.44 -12.81
C PHE A 149 -9.89 4.26 -13.74
N ASP A 150 -8.62 4.09 -14.10
CA ASP A 150 -8.20 3.06 -15.07
C ASP A 150 -7.72 1.74 -14.41
N LEU A 151 -8.05 1.53 -13.16
CA LEU A 151 -7.73 0.31 -12.40
C LEU A 151 -9.01 -0.33 -11.85
N LEU A 152 -8.92 -1.62 -11.48
CA LEU A 152 -9.95 -2.25 -10.67
C LEU A 152 -10.22 -1.38 -9.42
N SER A 153 -11.49 -1.11 -9.12
CA SER A 153 -11.89 -0.22 -8.01
C SER A 153 -11.23 -0.53 -6.67
N HIS A 154 -10.91 -1.81 -6.42
CA HIS A 154 -10.15 -2.24 -5.24
C HIS A 154 -8.71 -1.68 -5.25
N PHE A 155 -7.98 -1.84 -6.34
CA PHE A 155 -6.61 -1.32 -6.45
C PHE A 155 -6.58 0.20 -6.62
N TYR A 156 -7.60 0.76 -7.28
CA TYR A 156 -7.74 2.20 -7.37
C TYR A 156 -7.94 2.85 -6.00
N ALA A 157 -8.72 2.21 -5.12
CA ALA A 157 -8.92 2.69 -3.76
C ALA A 157 -7.62 2.70 -2.95
N TYR A 158 -6.71 1.73 -3.11
CA TYR A 158 -5.37 1.80 -2.50
C TYR A 158 -4.60 3.04 -2.94
N VAL A 159 -4.70 3.40 -4.22
CA VAL A 159 -4.04 4.61 -4.73
C VAL A 159 -4.63 5.86 -4.08
N MET A 160 -5.96 5.94 -3.96
CA MET A 160 -6.63 7.08 -3.31
C MET A 160 -6.29 7.17 -1.81
N GLU A 161 -6.27 6.04 -1.11
CA GLU A 161 -5.82 6.01 0.29
C GLU A 161 -4.37 6.46 0.43
N ALA A 162 -3.48 6.01 -0.49
CA ALA A 162 -2.09 6.43 -0.51
C ALA A 162 -1.95 7.94 -0.69
N LEU A 163 -2.68 8.54 -1.63
CA LEU A 163 -2.66 9.98 -1.85
C LEU A 163 -3.07 10.74 -0.58
N LEU A 164 -4.10 10.27 0.14
CA LEU A 164 -4.51 10.88 1.41
C LEU A 164 -3.41 10.75 2.49
N ASP A 165 -2.79 9.57 2.61
CA ASP A 165 -1.71 9.32 3.56
C ASP A 165 -0.45 10.16 3.26
N LEU A 166 -0.24 10.51 1.99
CA LEU A 166 0.89 11.31 1.50
C LEU A 166 0.60 12.82 1.46
N GLY A 167 -0.59 13.24 1.89
CA GLY A 167 -0.98 14.65 1.93
C GLY A 167 -1.43 15.24 0.57
N GLU A 168 -1.61 14.41 -0.46
CA GLU A 168 -2.07 14.79 -1.80
C GLU A 168 -3.60 14.91 -1.86
N ILE A 169 -4.17 15.64 -0.90
CA ILE A 169 -5.62 15.69 -0.65
C ILE A 169 -6.41 16.22 -1.85
N ASP A 170 -5.91 17.26 -2.50
CA ASP A 170 -6.62 17.89 -3.62
C ASP A 170 -6.68 16.96 -4.84
N MET A 171 -5.59 16.23 -5.13
CA MET A 171 -5.57 15.22 -6.19
C MET A 171 -6.56 14.09 -5.89
N ALA A 172 -6.55 13.57 -4.66
CA ALA A 172 -7.50 12.53 -4.25
C ALA A 172 -8.95 13.02 -4.33
N ARG A 173 -9.23 14.25 -3.90
CA ARG A 173 -10.58 14.84 -3.95
C ARG A 173 -11.09 14.99 -5.39
N GLU A 174 -10.24 15.49 -6.30
CA GLU A 174 -10.61 15.63 -7.72
C GLU A 174 -10.90 14.26 -8.35
N ALA A 175 -10.02 13.27 -8.14
CA ALA A 175 -10.20 11.91 -8.64
C ALA A 175 -11.49 11.27 -8.08
N MET A 176 -11.74 11.41 -6.78
CA MET A 176 -12.94 10.86 -6.13
C MET A 176 -14.23 11.58 -6.55
N ALA A 177 -14.17 12.85 -6.95
CA ALA A 177 -15.33 13.55 -7.53
C ALA A 177 -15.73 12.93 -8.88
N LYS A 178 -14.78 12.49 -9.69
CA LYS A 178 -15.05 11.75 -10.93
C LYS A 178 -15.71 10.39 -10.64
N ILE A 179 -15.23 9.66 -9.61
CA ILE A 179 -15.88 8.42 -9.17
C ILE A 179 -17.33 8.67 -8.74
N ALA A 180 -17.58 9.74 -7.98
CA ALA A 180 -18.94 10.11 -7.59
C ALA A 180 -19.87 10.38 -8.78
N SER A 181 -19.32 10.90 -9.89
CA SER A 181 -20.12 11.20 -11.10
C SER A 181 -20.57 9.95 -11.87
N ILE A 182 -19.90 8.80 -11.66
CA ILE A 182 -20.26 7.51 -12.28
C ILE A 182 -20.99 6.56 -11.33
N GLN A 183 -21.19 6.98 -10.08
CA GLN A 183 -21.91 6.20 -9.09
C GLN A 183 -23.39 6.09 -9.50
N THR A 184 -23.98 4.89 -9.36
CA THR A 184 -25.41 4.69 -9.65
C THR A 184 -26.28 5.32 -8.58
N ALA A 185 -27.60 5.46 -8.87
CA ALA A 185 -28.56 5.96 -7.90
C ALA A 185 -28.65 5.10 -6.63
N GLU A 186 -28.33 3.81 -6.73
CA GLU A 186 -28.28 2.87 -5.61
C GLU A 186 -26.94 2.90 -4.85
N GLY A 187 -26.01 3.77 -5.26
CA GLY A 187 -24.73 3.94 -4.59
C GLY A 187 -23.61 3.00 -5.09
N ALA A 188 -23.85 2.21 -6.14
CA ALA A 188 -22.82 1.32 -6.67
C ALA A 188 -21.78 2.08 -7.51
N VAL A 189 -20.51 1.68 -7.36
CA VAL A 189 -19.40 2.07 -8.24
C VAL A 189 -18.98 0.83 -9.03
N PRO A 190 -18.84 0.89 -10.34
CA PRO A 190 -18.43 -0.27 -11.14
C PRO A 190 -17.01 -0.74 -10.80
N GLY A 191 -16.72 -2.01 -11.10
CA GLY A 191 -15.40 -2.59 -10.89
C GLY A 191 -14.30 -1.91 -11.69
N TYR A 192 -14.63 -1.45 -12.91
CA TYR A 192 -13.85 -0.58 -13.79
C TYR A 192 -14.77 0.46 -14.41
N HIS A 193 -14.22 1.51 -15.00
CA HIS A 193 -15.02 2.58 -15.61
C HIS A 193 -15.95 2.13 -16.75
N ASP A 194 -15.68 0.98 -17.36
CA ASP A 194 -16.37 0.47 -18.57
C ASP A 194 -17.13 -0.86 -18.35
N VAL A 195 -17.38 -1.25 -17.09
CA VAL A 195 -18.12 -2.49 -16.77
C VAL A 195 -19.36 -2.19 -15.92
N HIS A 196 -20.27 -3.18 -15.84
CA HIS A 196 -21.51 -3.05 -15.03
C HIS A 196 -21.47 -3.84 -13.72
N TRP A 197 -20.51 -4.76 -13.55
CA TRP A 197 -20.36 -5.49 -12.29
C TRP A 197 -19.59 -4.66 -11.26
N VAL A 198 -19.79 -4.99 -10.02
CA VAL A 198 -19.25 -4.27 -8.85
C VAL A 198 -18.23 -5.14 -8.12
N CYS A 199 -17.09 -4.55 -7.77
CA CYS A 199 -16.16 -5.14 -6.81
C CYS A 199 -16.54 -4.68 -5.41
N SER A 200 -17.11 -5.57 -4.58
CA SER A 200 -17.57 -5.23 -3.23
C SER A 200 -16.44 -4.68 -2.35
N THR A 201 -15.25 -5.27 -2.43
CA THR A 201 -14.07 -4.78 -1.68
C THR A 201 -13.71 -3.35 -2.09
N GLY A 202 -13.72 -3.06 -3.40
CA GLY A 202 -13.49 -1.72 -3.92
C GLY A 202 -14.51 -0.71 -3.40
N LEU A 203 -15.80 -1.06 -3.35
CA LEU A 203 -16.84 -0.17 -2.81
C LEU A 203 -16.57 0.21 -1.35
N PHE A 204 -16.24 -0.75 -0.49
CA PHE A 204 -15.95 -0.48 0.92
C PHE A 204 -14.71 0.40 1.08
N GLN A 205 -13.66 0.17 0.29
CA GLN A 205 -12.46 0.99 0.34
C GLN A 205 -12.70 2.42 -0.18
N LEU A 206 -13.41 2.58 -1.29
CA LEU A 206 -13.79 3.90 -1.78
C LEU A 206 -14.66 4.65 -0.76
N ALA A 207 -15.58 3.96 -0.06
CA ALA A 207 -16.34 4.57 1.03
C ALA A 207 -15.42 5.08 2.15
N LEU A 208 -14.38 4.31 2.54
CA LEU A 208 -13.38 4.77 3.52
C LEU A 208 -12.62 6.01 3.03
N VAL A 209 -12.29 6.09 1.75
CA VAL A 209 -11.66 7.28 1.16
C VAL A 209 -12.58 8.49 1.27
N TRP A 210 -13.87 8.36 0.92
CA TRP A 210 -14.85 9.45 1.06
C TRP A 210 -15.03 9.92 2.51
N PHE A 211 -15.01 9.01 3.49
CA PHE A 211 -15.07 9.40 4.91
C PHE A 211 -13.84 10.19 5.38
N ARG A 212 -12.71 10.08 4.68
CA ARG A 212 -11.46 10.78 5.00
C ARG A 212 -11.32 12.13 4.28
N LEU A 213 -12.11 12.38 3.23
CA LEU A 213 -12.15 13.62 2.43
C LEU A 213 -13.13 14.64 3.00
#